data_d15be70d47a84e9d7b1c562cc70cf87f
#
_entry.id   d15be70d47a84e9d7b1c562cc70cf87f
#
_cell.length_a   1.000
_cell.length_b   1.000
_cell.length_c   1.000
_cell.angle_alpha   90.00
_cell.angle_beta   90.00
_cell.angle_gamma   90.00
#
_symmetry.space_group_name_H-M   'P 1'
#
loop_
_entity.id
_entity.type
_entity.pdbx_description
1 polymer ?
#
loop_
_entity_poly.entity_id
_entity_poly.type
_entity_poly.pdbx_seq_one_letter_code
_entity_poly.pdbx_strand_id
1 'polypeptide(L)'
;YQAESSTFRNAYLMGAHELRKGPPPPTSTHVRARSLIRAMTIEQVFDVLSVRVMSEKIGGLSHCVNWTFTDMAGTPDHHWVLGLSNRTMYYIPGRHDGAAEATITISRELLLEIIAQVTTFMDELAVGTVTIEGDAAALLNIFGNLDTFATGFAIVEP
;
A
#
# COMPACT_ATOMS: atom_id res chain seq x y z
N TYR A 1 -31.94 -18.95 2.36
CA TYR A 1 -32.50 -18.42 3.62
C TYR A 1 -32.43 -19.41 4.81
N GLN A 2 -32.24 -20.72 4.55
CA GLN A 2 -32.26 -21.76 5.60
C GLN A 2 -30.89 -22.05 6.22
N ALA A 3 -29.81 -21.37 5.75
CA ALA A 3 -28.48 -21.54 6.34
C ALA A 3 -28.44 -20.98 7.76
N GLU A 4 -28.02 -21.77 8.72
CA GLU A 4 -27.95 -21.40 10.15
C GLU A 4 -26.94 -20.27 10.40
N SER A 5 -25.76 -20.35 9.74
CA SER A 5 -24.75 -19.30 9.80
C SER A 5 -25.11 -18.11 8.91
N SER A 6 -25.09 -16.90 9.48
CA SER A 6 -25.33 -15.66 8.73
C SER A 6 -24.28 -15.45 7.63
N THR A 7 -23.04 -15.84 7.86
CA THR A 7 -21.94 -15.75 6.87
C THR A 7 -22.19 -16.67 5.67
N PHE A 8 -22.53 -17.92 5.89
CA PHE A 8 -22.88 -18.84 4.81
C PHE A 8 -24.13 -18.39 4.06
N ARG A 9 -25.16 -17.95 4.76
CA ARG A 9 -26.36 -17.40 4.13
C ARG A 9 -26.03 -16.22 3.23
N ASN A 10 -25.20 -15.30 3.68
CA ASN A 10 -24.80 -14.13 2.88
C ASN A 10 -23.97 -14.54 1.67
N ALA A 11 -23.05 -15.50 1.79
CA ALA A 11 -22.30 -16.05 0.67
C ALA A 11 -23.22 -16.65 -0.41
N TYR A 12 -24.20 -17.48 -0.03
CA TYR A 12 -25.16 -18.04 -0.97
C TYR A 12 -26.05 -16.96 -1.62
N LEU A 13 -26.48 -15.97 -0.86
CA LEU A 13 -27.30 -14.89 -1.40
C LEU A 13 -26.52 -13.99 -2.36
N MET A 14 -25.25 -13.70 -2.05
CA MET A 14 -24.36 -12.94 -2.93
C MET A 14 -24.05 -13.73 -4.21
N GLY A 15 -23.73 -15.01 -4.11
CA GLY A 15 -23.52 -15.88 -5.27
C GLY A 15 -24.78 -15.97 -6.17
N ALA A 16 -25.96 -16.15 -5.56
CA ALA A 16 -27.21 -16.14 -6.32
C ALA A 16 -27.52 -14.78 -6.98
N HIS A 17 -27.10 -13.68 -6.36
CA HIS A 17 -27.23 -12.34 -6.94
C HIS A 17 -26.31 -12.18 -8.14
N GLU A 18 -25.05 -12.60 -8.00
CA GLU A 18 -24.04 -12.55 -9.07
C GLU A 18 -24.47 -13.37 -10.31
N LEU A 19 -24.95 -14.61 -10.11
CA LEU A 19 -25.47 -15.44 -11.20
C LEU A 19 -26.65 -14.82 -11.96
N ARG A 20 -27.44 -13.96 -11.32
CA ARG A 20 -28.62 -13.31 -11.95
C ARG A 20 -28.30 -11.97 -12.59
N LYS A 21 -27.33 -11.22 -12.03
CA LYS A 21 -27.08 -9.81 -12.38
C LYS A 21 -25.64 -9.50 -12.77
N GLY A 22 -24.77 -10.50 -12.74
CA GLY A 22 -23.32 -10.32 -12.87
C GLY A 22 -22.65 -9.86 -11.58
N PRO A 23 -21.31 -9.81 -11.57
CA PRO A 23 -20.55 -9.32 -10.42
C PRO A 23 -20.91 -7.88 -10.11
N PRO A 24 -20.86 -7.47 -8.82
CA PRO A 24 -21.11 -6.08 -8.45
C PRO A 24 -20.08 -5.16 -9.14
N PRO A 25 -20.51 -3.98 -9.61
CA PRO A 25 -19.55 -3.03 -10.16
C PRO A 25 -18.49 -2.70 -9.11
N PRO A 26 -17.22 -2.46 -9.53
CA PRO A 26 -16.19 -2.04 -8.60
C PRO A 26 -16.68 -0.80 -7.85
N THR A 27 -17.00 -0.98 -6.59
CA THR A 27 -17.48 0.10 -5.74
C THR A 27 -16.27 0.98 -5.43
N SER A 28 -16.40 2.28 -5.63
CA SER A 28 -15.40 3.24 -5.15
C SER A 28 -15.39 3.19 -3.61
N THR A 29 -14.64 2.27 -3.06
CA THR A 29 -14.40 2.11 -1.62
C THR A 29 -13.61 3.29 -1.03
N HIS A 30 -13.17 4.20 -1.89
CA HIS A 30 -12.28 5.30 -1.54
C HIS A 30 -12.77 6.18 -0.38
N VAL A 31 -14.05 6.44 -0.27
CA VAL A 31 -14.56 7.33 0.82
C VAL A 31 -14.56 6.62 2.18
N ARG A 32 -14.91 5.34 2.24
CA ARG A 32 -14.89 4.55 3.49
C ARG A 32 -13.47 4.14 3.88
N ALA A 33 -12.62 3.87 2.90
CA ALA A 33 -11.22 3.52 3.12
C ALA A 33 -10.40 4.71 3.64
N ARG A 34 -10.71 5.95 3.28
CA ARG A 34 -9.96 7.15 3.73
C ARG A 34 -9.86 7.27 5.23
N SER A 35 -10.96 7.10 5.96
CA SER A 35 -10.94 7.21 7.43
C SER A 35 -10.13 6.08 8.07
N LEU A 36 -10.19 4.88 7.51
CA LEU A 36 -9.38 3.76 7.95
C LEU A 36 -7.89 4.00 7.66
N ILE A 37 -7.56 4.40 6.44
CA ILE A 37 -6.18 4.69 6.03
C ILE A 37 -5.58 5.79 6.91
N ARG A 38 -6.30 6.88 7.18
CA ARG A 38 -5.82 7.96 8.06
C ARG A 38 -5.54 7.51 9.51
N ALA A 39 -6.19 6.46 9.96
CA ALA A 39 -5.97 5.89 11.30
C ALA A 39 -4.78 4.91 11.36
N MET A 40 -4.20 4.50 10.22
CA MET A 40 -3.10 3.54 10.17
C MET A 40 -1.80 4.14 10.71
N THR A 41 -1.03 3.32 11.39
CA THR A 41 0.38 3.62 11.72
C THR A 41 1.26 3.43 10.47
N ILE A 42 2.49 3.96 10.48
CA ILE A 42 3.46 3.74 9.39
C ILE A 42 3.75 2.24 9.20
N GLU A 43 3.87 1.52 10.31
CA GLU A 43 4.05 0.07 10.31
C GLU A 43 2.93 -0.65 9.56
N GLN A 44 1.66 -0.34 9.91
CA GLN A 44 0.49 -0.90 9.22
C GLN A 44 0.45 -0.55 7.73
N VAL A 45 0.91 0.64 7.36
CA VAL A 45 1.03 1.05 5.97
C VAL A 45 2.05 0.17 5.23
N PHE A 46 3.23 -0.03 5.82
CA PHE A 46 4.26 -0.87 5.21
C PHE A 46 3.86 -2.35 5.18
N ASP A 47 3.11 -2.85 6.16
CA ASP A 47 2.51 -4.18 6.13
C ASP A 47 1.57 -4.35 4.94
N VAL A 48 0.67 -3.38 4.71
CA VAL A 48 -0.24 -3.41 3.55
C VAL A 48 0.53 -3.37 2.23
N LEU A 49 1.59 -2.55 2.13
CA LEU A 49 2.44 -2.52 0.94
C LEU A 49 3.17 -3.85 0.73
N SER A 50 3.65 -4.47 1.79
CA SER A 50 4.36 -5.77 1.74
C SER A 50 3.49 -6.89 1.17
N VAL A 51 2.21 -6.92 1.53
CA VAL A 51 1.24 -7.91 1.01
C VAL A 51 0.96 -7.70 -0.47
N ARG A 52 1.14 -6.48 -0.98
CA ARG A 52 0.88 -6.12 -2.38
C ARG A 52 2.06 -6.38 -3.32
N VAL A 53 3.20 -6.79 -2.80
CA VAL A 53 4.39 -7.05 -3.62
C VAL A 53 4.15 -8.25 -4.54
N MET A 54 4.33 -8.06 -5.84
CA MET A 54 4.28 -9.13 -6.84
C MET A 54 5.61 -9.90 -6.82
N SER A 55 5.72 -10.88 -5.94
CA SER A 55 6.95 -11.63 -5.66
C SER A 55 7.56 -12.33 -6.89
N GLU A 56 6.74 -12.71 -7.86
CA GLU A 56 7.16 -13.29 -9.14
C GLU A 56 7.86 -12.27 -10.05
N LYS A 57 7.53 -10.99 -9.97
CA LYS A 57 8.11 -9.92 -10.79
C LYS A 57 9.40 -9.37 -10.22
N ILE A 58 9.57 -9.40 -8.90
CA ILE A 58 10.72 -8.82 -8.22
C ILE A 58 11.89 -9.81 -8.01
N GLY A 59 11.82 -11.00 -8.62
CA GLY A 59 12.83 -12.03 -8.44
C GLY A 59 14.25 -11.57 -8.79
N GLY A 60 15.10 -11.33 -7.80
CA GLY A 60 16.47 -10.88 -7.95
C GLY A 60 16.68 -9.38 -7.71
N LEU A 61 15.62 -8.60 -7.55
CA LEU A 61 15.76 -7.20 -7.11
C LEU A 61 16.14 -7.14 -5.63
N SER A 62 17.08 -6.25 -5.33
CA SER A 62 17.46 -5.90 -3.96
C SER A 62 17.59 -4.39 -3.91
N HIS A 63 16.75 -3.73 -3.15
CA HIS A 63 16.71 -2.29 -2.99
C HIS A 63 16.54 -1.91 -1.53
N CYS A 64 17.11 -0.79 -1.13
CA CYS A 64 17.01 -0.24 0.22
C CYS A 64 16.83 1.27 0.13
N VAL A 65 15.78 1.79 0.75
CA VAL A 65 15.42 3.21 0.72
C VAL A 65 15.11 3.68 2.14
N ASN A 66 15.69 4.80 2.51
CA ASN A 66 15.42 5.48 3.77
C ASN A 66 14.17 6.36 3.66
N TRP A 67 13.41 6.46 4.75
CA TRP A 67 12.27 7.35 4.89
C TRP A 67 12.43 8.27 6.08
N THR A 68 12.14 9.55 5.89
CA THR A 68 12.10 10.57 6.92
C THR A 68 10.70 11.18 6.95
N PHE A 69 9.96 11.01 8.06
CA PHE A 69 8.63 11.57 8.24
C PHE A 69 8.70 12.91 8.96
N THR A 70 8.47 14.01 8.24
CA THR A 70 8.68 15.39 8.74
C THR A 70 7.76 15.78 9.90
N ASP A 71 6.53 15.26 9.92
CA ASP A 71 5.52 15.48 10.94
C ASP A 71 5.68 14.58 12.19
N MET A 72 6.68 13.70 12.18
CA MET A 72 6.99 12.77 13.28
C MET A 72 8.36 13.04 13.92
N ALA A 73 8.93 14.21 13.69
CA ALA A 73 10.24 14.59 14.25
C ALA A 73 10.25 14.48 15.78
N GLY A 74 11.34 13.86 16.31
CA GLY A 74 11.49 13.62 17.75
C GLY A 74 10.77 12.38 18.29
N THR A 75 10.11 11.61 17.44
CA THR A 75 9.53 10.30 17.77
C THR A 75 10.38 9.16 17.22
N PRO A 76 10.25 7.92 17.73
CA PRO A 76 10.91 6.75 17.15
C PRO A 76 10.52 6.49 15.69
N ASP A 77 9.31 6.94 15.29
CA ASP A 77 8.76 6.73 13.95
C ASP A 77 9.20 7.78 12.93
N HIS A 78 10.13 8.65 13.29
CA HIS A 78 10.67 9.68 12.38
C HIS A 78 11.48 9.09 11.23
N HIS A 79 12.22 7.99 11.47
CA HIS A 79 13.10 7.35 10.51
C HIS A 79 12.72 5.90 10.28
N TRP A 80 12.72 5.49 9.02
CA TRP A 80 12.43 4.11 8.62
C TRP A 80 13.34 3.70 7.46
N VAL A 81 13.57 2.41 7.37
CA VAL A 81 14.12 1.75 6.19
C VAL A 81 13.03 0.92 5.56
N LEU A 82 12.87 1.00 4.25
CA LEU A 82 12.01 0.12 3.44
C LEU A 82 12.85 -0.48 2.34
N GLY A 83 12.76 -1.79 2.13
CA GLY A 83 13.52 -2.42 1.07
C GLY A 83 12.88 -3.66 0.50
N LEU A 84 13.43 -4.11 -0.63
CA LEU A 84 13.15 -5.39 -1.26
C LEU A 84 14.36 -6.30 -1.10
N SER A 85 14.13 -7.53 -0.67
CA SER A 85 15.15 -8.60 -0.66
C SER A 85 14.48 -9.96 -0.65
N ASN A 86 15.08 -10.94 -1.32
CA ASN A 86 14.56 -12.31 -1.34
C ASN A 86 13.07 -12.41 -1.75
N ARG A 87 12.66 -11.60 -2.73
CA ARG A 87 11.28 -11.53 -3.23
C ARG A 87 10.24 -11.03 -2.22
N THR A 88 10.67 -10.36 -1.17
CA THR A 88 9.79 -9.79 -0.14
C THR A 88 10.14 -8.34 0.11
N MET A 89 9.17 -7.59 0.58
CA MET A 89 9.39 -6.27 1.15
C MET A 89 9.65 -6.42 2.65
N TYR A 90 10.60 -5.65 3.17
CA TYR A 90 10.89 -5.55 4.59
C TYR A 90 10.98 -4.09 5.00
N TYR A 91 10.80 -3.81 6.28
CA TYR A 91 11.01 -2.48 6.83
C TYR A 91 11.65 -2.56 8.22
N ILE A 92 12.35 -1.49 8.61
CA ILE A 92 13.02 -1.36 9.90
C ILE A 92 12.70 0.02 10.47
N PRO A 93 12.02 0.11 11.63
CA PRO A 93 11.72 1.38 12.27
C PRO A 93 12.92 1.98 13.00
N GLY A 94 12.86 3.30 13.24
CA GLY A 94 13.71 4.02 14.17
C GLY A 94 15.12 4.32 13.68
N ARG A 95 15.47 4.03 12.42
CA ARG A 95 16.81 4.27 11.90
C ARG A 95 16.84 4.47 10.39
N HIS A 96 17.96 5.00 9.90
CA HIS A 96 18.37 4.95 8.50
C HIS A 96 19.44 3.86 8.30
N ASP A 97 19.53 3.37 7.08
CA ASP A 97 20.63 2.51 6.62
C ASP A 97 21.63 3.34 5.82
N GLY A 98 22.91 3.27 6.17
CA GLY A 98 23.97 4.00 5.47
C GLY A 98 24.27 3.47 4.05
N ALA A 99 23.75 2.28 3.71
CA ALA A 99 23.86 1.69 2.38
C ALA A 99 22.61 1.88 1.52
N ALA A 100 21.62 2.65 1.99
CA ALA A 100 20.41 2.93 1.25
C ALA A 100 20.72 3.70 -0.04
N GLU A 101 20.04 3.32 -1.12
CA GLU A 101 20.21 3.90 -2.47
C GLU A 101 19.58 5.29 -2.58
N ALA A 102 18.52 5.53 -1.79
CA ALA A 102 17.85 6.82 -1.73
C ALA A 102 17.29 7.11 -0.34
N THR A 103 17.03 8.39 -0.09
CA THR A 103 16.29 8.88 1.09
C THR A 103 15.08 9.68 0.63
N ILE A 104 13.90 9.32 1.12
CA ILE A 104 12.64 10.01 0.86
C ILE A 104 12.28 10.83 2.09
N THR A 105 11.96 12.10 1.88
CA THR A 105 11.41 12.97 2.92
C THR A 105 9.98 13.34 2.57
N ILE A 106 9.05 13.02 3.46
CA ILE A 106 7.60 13.15 3.26
C ILE A 106 6.93 13.31 4.65
N SER A 107 5.73 13.90 4.72
CA SER A 107 4.93 13.78 5.93
C SER A 107 4.13 12.46 5.94
N ARG A 108 3.87 11.92 7.12
CA ARG A 108 2.98 10.75 7.28
C ARG A 108 1.61 11.03 6.68
N GLU A 109 1.06 12.20 6.96
CA GLU A 109 -0.25 12.61 6.45
C GLU A 109 -0.30 12.53 4.91
N LEU A 110 0.72 13.06 4.24
CA LEU A 110 0.81 13.03 2.78
C LEU A 110 0.95 11.61 2.22
N LEU A 111 1.75 10.75 2.87
CA LEU A 111 1.85 9.35 2.48
C LEU A 111 0.48 8.65 2.55
N LEU A 112 -0.31 8.91 3.59
CA LEU A 112 -1.65 8.35 3.73
C LEU A 112 -2.62 8.89 2.66
N GLU A 113 -2.48 10.14 2.24
CA GLU A 113 -3.26 10.71 1.14
C GLU A 113 -2.90 10.09 -0.21
N ILE A 114 -1.63 9.83 -0.46
CA ILE A 114 -1.17 9.11 -1.67
C ILE A 114 -1.75 7.68 -1.69
N ILE A 115 -1.69 6.96 -0.57
CA ILE A 115 -2.27 5.61 -0.47
C ILE A 115 -3.79 5.62 -0.63
N ALA A 116 -4.45 6.65 -0.12
CA ALA A 116 -5.89 6.87 -0.30
C ALA A 116 -6.26 7.37 -1.70
N GLN A 117 -5.30 7.55 -2.60
CA GLN A 117 -5.47 8.04 -3.97
C GLN A 117 -6.13 9.43 -4.04
N VAL A 118 -5.86 10.29 -3.06
CA VAL A 118 -6.28 11.71 -3.06
C VAL A 118 -5.35 12.52 -3.95
N THR A 119 -4.07 12.21 -3.91
CA THR A 119 -3.00 12.77 -4.73
C THR A 119 -2.09 11.66 -5.22
N THR A 120 -1.12 11.96 -6.07
CA THR A 120 -0.14 11.00 -6.53
C THR A 120 1.27 11.38 -6.04
N PHE A 121 2.12 10.38 -5.90
CA PHE A 121 3.52 10.59 -5.51
C PHE A 121 4.25 11.52 -6.49
N MET A 122 3.94 11.42 -7.79
CA MET A 122 4.55 12.24 -8.84
C MET A 122 4.11 13.71 -8.77
N ASP A 123 2.83 13.96 -8.47
CA ASP A 123 2.32 15.33 -8.30
C ASP A 123 2.99 16.02 -7.12
N GLU A 124 3.13 15.32 -6.01
CA GLU A 124 3.73 15.85 -4.79
C GLU A 124 5.26 16.04 -4.91
N LEU A 125 5.92 15.20 -5.71
CA LEU A 125 7.32 15.39 -6.06
C LEU A 125 7.51 16.65 -6.92
N ALA A 126 6.62 16.89 -7.89
CA ALA A 126 6.67 18.06 -8.76
C ALA A 126 6.44 19.38 -7.99
N VAL A 127 5.61 19.35 -6.95
CA VAL A 127 5.36 20.51 -6.07
C VAL A 127 6.47 20.70 -5.02
N GLY A 128 7.26 19.64 -4.74
CA GLY A 128 8.35 19.68 -3.76
C GLY A 128 7.94 19.41 -2.32
N THR A 129 6.71 18.91 -2.10
CA THR A 129 6.23 18.43 -0.78
C THR A 129 6.82 17.06 -0.42
N VAL A 130 7.24 16.31 -1.44
CA VAL A 130 8.06 15.11 -1.33
C VAL A 130 9.43 15.40 -1.92
N THR A 131 10.49 15.01 -1.25
CA THR A 131 11.85 15.09 -1.80
C THR A 131 12.51 13.71 -1.79
N ILE A 132 13.33 13.47 -2.82
CA ILE A 132 14.12 12.25 -2.97
C ILE A 132 15.59 12.67 -3.14
N GLU A 133 16.45 12.15 -2.28
CA GLU A 133 17.89 12.26 -2.39
C GLU A 133 18.46 10.89 -2.75
N GLY A 134 19.29 10.81 -3.77
CA GLY A 134 19.89 9.56 -4.25
C GLY A 134 19.20 8.98 -5.49
N ASP A 135 19.19 7.65 -5.61
CA ASP A 135 18.66 6.96 -6.80
C ASP A 135 17.13 6.76 -6.74
N ALA A 136 16.40 7.61 -7.44
CA ALA A 136 14.94 7.48 -7.56
C ALA A 136 14.49 6.18 -8.25
N ALA A 137 15.36 5.49 -9.02
CA ALA A 137 15.01 4.23 -9.67
C ALA A 137 14.74 3.12 -8.65
N ALA A 138 15.42 3.12 -7.51
CA ALA A 138 15.15 2.18 -6.41
C ALA A 138 13.69 2.27 -5.93
N LEU A 139 13.19 3.50 -5.78
CA LEU A 139 11.81 3.76 -5.39
C LEU A 139 10.81 3.26 -6.45
N LEU A 140 11.08 3.56 -7.73
CA LEU A 140 10.23 3.11 -8.83
C LEU A 140 10.18 1.58 -8.92
N ASN A 141 11.29 0.90 -8.66
CA ASN A 141 11.35 -0.56 -8.62
C ASN A 141 10.55 -1.14 -7.44
N ILE A 142 10.53 -0.48 -6.29
CA ILE A 142 9.71 -0.91 -5.15
C ILE A 142 8.22 -0.71 -5.46
N PHE A 143 7.80 0.50 -5.82
CA PHE A 143 6.38 0.83 -5.97
C PHE A 143 5.78 0.36 -7.30
N GLY A 144 6.57 0.25 -8.37
CA GLY A 144 6.14 -0.26 -9.68
C GLY A 144 5.82 -1.76 -9.68
N ASN A 145 6.22 -2.48 -8.63
CA ASN A 145 5.95 -3.90 -8.48
C ASN A 145 4.90 -4.22 -7.40
N LEU A 146 4.05 -3.24 -7.06
CA LEU A 146 2.91 -3.45 -6.18
C LEU A 146 1.65 -3.79 -6.99
N ASP A 147 0.93 -4.82 -6.56
CA ASP A 147 -0.36 -5.18 -7.13
C ASP A 147 -1.45 -4.16 -6.76
N THR A 148 -2.38 -3.98 -7.66
CA THR A 148 -3.60 -3.20 -7.44
C THR A 148 -4.78 -4.15 -7.42
N PHE A 149 -5.13 -4.67 -6.25
CA PHE A 149 -6.23 -5.61 -6.12
C PHE A 149 -7.54 -5.00 -6.61
N ALA A 150 -8.21 -5.70 -7.52
CA ALA A 150 -9.56 -5.34 -7.93
C ALA A 150 -10.54 -5.58 -6.78
N THR A 151 -11.31 -4.56 -6.42
CA THR A 151 -12.29 -4.64 -5.31
C THR A 151 -13.62 -5.27 -5.73
N GLY A 152 -13.88 -5.36 -7.03
CA GLY A 152 -15.06 -6.02 -7.59
C GLY A 152 -14.63 -7.24 -8.39
N PHE A 153 -14.58 -8.40 -7.76
CA PHE A 153 -14.29 -9.67 -8.43
C PHE A 153 -15.49 -10.61 -8.33
N ALA A 154 -15.65 -11.46 -9.33
CA ALA A 154 -16.66 -12.50 -9.34
C ALA A 154 -16.33 -13.56 -8.28
N ILE A 155 -17.34 -14.01 -7.51
CA ILE A 155 -17.19 -15.05 -6.49
C ILE A 155 -17.67 -16.42 -6.95
N VAL A 156 -18.45 -16.48 -8.01
CA VAL A 156 -19.04 -17.71 -8.54
C VAL A 156 -18.41 -18.11 -9.86
N GLU A 157 -18.18 -17.14 -10.74
CA GLU A 157 -17.55 -17.36 -12.05
C GLU A 157 -16.32 -16.42 -12.15
N PRO A 158 -15.10 -16.96 -12.12
CA PRO A 158 -13.88 -16.16 -12.23
C PRO A 158 -13.68 -15.57 -13.64
#